data_e2ff55443757c56d30691633c62e2987
#
_entry.id   e2ff55443757c56d30691633c62e2987
#
_cell.length_a   1.000
_cell.length_b   1.000
_cell.length_c   1.000
_cell.angle_alpha   90.00
_cell.angle_beta   90.00
_cell.angle_gamma   90.00
#
_symmetry.space_group_name_H-M   'P 1'
#
loop_
_entity.id
_entity.type
_entity.pdbx_description
1 polymer ?
#
loop_
_entity_poly.entity_id
_entity_poly.type
_entity_poly.pdbx_seq_one_letter_code
_entity_poly.pdbx_strand_id
1 'polypeptide(L)'
;MSSFIYTRFTVRTTAPNDTKQITQINRFCVYEAFQKIGWLYVPYLPEPPGPHPDLRTSVAILTAKMAYTNDDRKRTLFQAMKDMLLFLGEETSERQLYYGTDSFELVWEKLIDRAFGDPDKEQYFPRSRWLLEHGQTREKRPLMPDTIMLYHGKYYILDAKFYKYGQTGLPDHLPNASSINKQITYGEYLEKYKGIPTDSLFNAFIMPYNLADNPFGLSTAIGNIGEAVGDWRTNHKYYERIQGIVMDTRTLMYHYMGNPQKEKVALAECIESVLRKDPVPPPK
;
A
#
# COMPACT_ATOMS: atom_id res chain seq x y z
N MET A 1 19.05 28.55 -33.24
CA MET A 1 18.40 27.33 -32.74
C MET A 1 17.09 27.18 -33.45
N SER A 2 16.90 26.13 -34.24
CA SER A 2 15.64 25.89 -34.95
C SER A 2 14.65 25.21 -34.01
N SER A 3 13.57 25.88 -33.69
CA SER A 3 12.47 25.32 -32.92
C SER A 3 11.55 24.53 -33.83
N PHE A 4 11.31 23.26 -33.54
CA PHE A 4 10.32 22.45 -34.25
C PHE A 4 8.94 22.70 -33.64
N ILE A 5 7.99 23.14 -34.47
CA ILE A 5 6.58 23.30 -34.09
C ILE A 5 5.82 22.10 -34.66
N TYR A 6 5.29 21.25 -33.78
CA TYR A 6 4.43 20.14 -34.17
C TYR A 6 3.00 20.68 -34.41
N THR A 7 2.58 20.68 -35.65
CA THR A 7 1.25 21.20 -36.05
C THR A 7 0.16 20.13 -36.12
N ARG A 8 0.53 18.85 -35.99
CA ARG A 8 -0.42 17.73 -36.05
C ARG A 8 0.05 16.54 -35.25
N PHE A 9 -0.80 16.04 -34.34
CA PHE A 9 -0.58 14.81 -33.61
C PHE A 9 -1.55 13.73 -34.12
N THR A 10 -1.04 12.57 -34.45
CA THR A 10 -1.85 11.40 -34.75
C THR A 10 -1.79 10.46 -33.55
N VAL A 11 -2.86 10.35 -32.81
CA VAL A 11 -2.99 9.35 -31.73
C VAL A 11 -3.48 8.04 -32.36
N ARG A 12 -2.64 7.02 -32.34
CA ARG A 12 -3.06 5.66 -32.69
C ARG A 12 -3.72 5.05 -31.46
N THR A 13 -5.02 4.97 -31.43
CA THR A 13 -5.77 4.17 -30.48
C THR A 13 -5.76 2.72 -31.00
N THR A 14 -5.10 1.82 -30.30
CA THR A 14 -5.19 0.38 -30.57
C THR A 14 -6.29 -0.19 -29.69
N ALA A 15 -7.40 -0.58 -30.29
CA ALA A 15 -8.37 -1.41 -29.58
C ALA A 15 -7.77 -2.82 -29.36
N PRO A 16 -8.02 -3.46 -28.18
CA PRO A 16 -7.63 -4.84 -27.97
C PRO A 16 -8.24 -5.73 -29.03
N ASN A 17 -7.44 -6.51 -29.72
CA ASN A 17 -7.96 -7.50 -30.64
C ASN A 17 -8.17 -8.82 -29.89
N ASP A 18 -9.40 -9.07 -29.51
CA ASP A 18 -9.81 -10.23 -28.69
C ASP A 18 -9.61 -11.58 -29.38
N THR A 19 -9.43 -11.59 -30.70
CA THR A 19 -9.18 -12.82 -31.48
C THR A 19 -7.71 -13.22 -31.52
N LYS A 20 -6.78 -12.32 -31.08
CA LYS A 20 -5.37 -12.68 -31.05
C LYS A 20 -5.08 -13.68 -29.93
N GLN A 21 -4.38 -14.76 -30.25
CA GLN A 21 -4.01 -15.79 -29.27
C GLN A 21 -3.28 -15.23 -28.06
N ILE A 22 -2.36 -14.26 -28.26
CA ILE A 22 -1.66 -13.60 -27.13
C ILE A 22 -2.62 -12.88 -26.18
N THR A 23 -3.71 -12.30 -26.68
CA THR A 23 -4.74 -11.65 -25.85
C THR A 23 -5.52 -12.70 -25.06
N GLN A 24 -5.86 -13.82 -25.68
CA GLN A 24 -6.55 -14.91 -25.00
C GLN A 24 -5.68 -15.55 -23.90
N ILE A 25 -4.40 -15.80 -24.20
CA ILE A 25 -3.42 -16.28 -23.20
C ILE A 25 -3.31 -15.30 -22.04
N ASN A 26 -3.21 -14.01 -22.31
CA ASN A 26 -3.12 -12.98 -21.25
C ASN A 26 -4.38 -12.96 -20.38
N ARG A 27 -5.59 -12.98 -20.98
CA ARG A 27 -6.85 -13.05 -20.23
C ARG A 27 -6.93 -14.27 -19.34
N PHE A 28 -6.51 -15.42 -19.83
CA PHE A 28 -6.45 -16.64 -19.05
C PHE A 28 -5.50 -16.50 -17.85
N CYS A 29 -4.27 -16.08 -18.07
CA CYS A 29 -3.30 -15.90 -16.98
C CYS A 29 -3.74 -14.84 -15.97
N VAL A 30 -4.34 -13.73 -16.42
CA VAL A 30 -4.90 -12.71 -15.53
C VAL A 30 -6.03 -13.29 -14.68
N TYR A 31 -6.96 -14.03 -15.28
CA TYR A 31 -8.06 -14.65 -14.55
C TYR A 31 -7.57 -15.62 -13.47
N GLU A 32 -6.64 -16.52 -13.82
CA GLU A 32 -6.02 -17.46 -12.89
C GLU A 32 -5.30 -16.75 -11.73
N ALA A 33 -4.54 -15.68 -12.04
CA ALA A 33 -3.90 -14.87 -11.01
C ALA A 33 -4.93 -14.19 -10.09
N PHE A 34 -6.01 -13.65 -10.66
CA PHE A 34 -7.05 -12.98 -9.90
C PHE A 34 -7.85 -13.93 -9.01
N GLN A 35 -8.05 -15.17 -9.40
CA GLN A 35 -8.64 -16.17 -8.52
C GLN A 35 -7.81 -16.41 -7.26
N LYS A 36 -6.50 -16.28 -7.34
CA LYS A 36 -5.56 -16.50 -6.22
C LYS A 36 -5.34 -15.28 -5.37
N ILE A 37 -5.02 -14.15 -5.99
CA ILE A 37 -4.57 -12.92 -5.31
C ILE A 37 -5.35 -11.66 -5.72
N GLY A 38 -6.33 -11.77 -6.61
CA GLY A 38 -7.07 -10.61 -7.14
C GLY A 38 -7.80 -9.81 -6.08
N TRP A 39 -8.23 -10.46 -5.00
CA TRP A 39 -8.87 -9.82 -3.85
C TRP A 39 -8.00 -8.74 -3.17
N LEU A 40 -6.67 -8.78 -3.36
CA LEU A 40 -5.75 -7.75 -2.88
C LEU A 40 -5.88 -6.42 -3.64
N TYR A 41 -6.36 -6.47 -4.88
CA TYR A 41 -6.33 -5.32 -5.79
C TYR A 41 -7.72 -4.75 -6.05
N VAL A 42 -8.72 -5.60 -6.22
CA VAL A 42 -10.08 -5.21 -6.59
C VAL A 42 -11.12 -6.10 -5.92
N PRO A 43 -12.35 -5.60 -5.68
CA PRO A 43 -13.42 -6.37 -5.05
C PRO A 43 -14.18 -7.29 -6.02
N TYR A 44 -13.73 -7.43 -7.26
CA TYR A 44 -14.38 -8.26 -8.28
C TYR A 44 -13.38 -9.15 -9.00
N LEU A 45 -13.87 -10.25 -9.57
CA LEU A 45 -13.11 -11.07 -10.50
C LEU A 45 -13.29 -10.55 -11.93
N PRO A 46 -12.25 -10.63 -12.79
CA PRO A 46 -12.40 -10.42 -14.21
C PRO A 46 -13.41 -11.40 -14.81
N GLU A 47 -13.95 -11.07 -15.99
CA GLU A 47 -14.77 -12.01 -16.74
C GLU A 47 -14.00 -13.32 -16.99
N PRO A 48 -14.64 -14.49 -16.81
CA PRO A 48 -14.01 -15.76 -17.13
C PRO A 48 -13.48 -15.76 -18.57
N PRO A 49 -12.25 -16.23 -18.80
CA PRO A 49 -11.75 -16.36 -20.16
C PRO A 49 -12.57 -17.39 -20.92
N GLY A 50 -12.51 -17.32 -22.23
CA GLY A 50 -13.05 -18.36 -23.11
C GLY A 50 -12.35 -19.73 -22.88
N PRO A 51 -12.46 -20.69 -23.82
CA PRO A 51 -11.89 -22.00 -23.64
C PRO A 51 -10.38 -21.93 -23.30
N HIS A 52 -9.94 -22.91 -22.49
CA HIS A 52 -8.53 -23.03 -22.09
C HIS A 52 -7.60 -23.00 -23.31
N PRO A 53 -6.59 -22.12 -23.32
CA PRO A 53 -5.63 -22.11 -24.42
C PRO A 53 -4.76 -23.37 -24.39
N ASP A 54 -4.46 -23.91 -25.56
CA ASP A 54 -3.56 -25.08 -25.67
C ASP A 54 -2.18 -24.72 -25.11
N LEU A 55 -1.70 -25.53 -24.16
CA LEU A 55 -0.47 -25.26 -23.40
C LEU A 55 0.76 -25.16 -24.33
N ARG A 56 0.94 -26.14 -25.22
CA ARG A 56 2.12 -26.18 -26.09
C ARG A 56 2.16 -25.00 -27.05
N THR A 57 1.04 -24.69 -27.66
CA THR A 57 0.90 -23.54 -28.58
C THR A 57 1.13 -22.23 -27.81
N SER A 58 0.57 -22.09 -26.61
CA SER A 58 0.71 -20.89 -25.79
C SER A 58 2.16 -20.64 -25.38
N VAL A 59 2.86 -21.66 -24.92
CA VAL A 59 4.29 -21.57 -24.56
C VAL A 59 5.14 -21.22 -25.77
N ALA A 60 4.87 -21.80 -26.96
CA ALA A 60 5.57 -21.45 -28.18
C ALA A 60 5.36 -19.98 -28.59
N ILE A 61 4.12 -19.49 -28.53
CA ILE A 61 3.78 -18.08 -28.81
C ILE A 61 4.50 -17.14 -27.85
N LEU A 62 4.47 -17.41 -26.55
CA LEU A 62 5.14 -16.57 -25.54
C LEU A 62 6.65 -16.56 -25.76
N THR A 63 7.26 -17.72 -26.03
CA THR A 63 8.69 -17.83 -26.30
C THR A 63 9.09 -17.03 -27.55
N ALA A 64 8.32 -17.12 -28.62
CA ALA A 64 8.54 -16.33 -29.83
C ALA A 64 8.40 -14.82 -29.55
N LYS A 65 7.37 -14.40 -28.79
CA LYS A 65 7.18 -12.99 -28.42
C LYS A 65 8.32 -12.43 -27.57
N MET A 66 8.86 -13.22 -26.65
CA MET A 66 10.03 -12.85 -25.85
C MET A 66 11.28 -12.64 -26.71
N ALA A 67 11.49 -13.47 -27.72
CA ALA A 67 12.63 -13.34 -28.64
C ALA A 67 12.56 -12.09 -29.52
N TYR A 68 11.35 -11.63 -29.87
CA TYR A 68 11.15 -10.47 -30.75
C TYR A 68 10.86 -9.14 -30.02
N THR A 69 10.82 -9.11 -28.68
CA THR A 69 10.59 -7.87 -27.95
C THR A 69 11.88 -7.32 -27.34
N ASN A 70 12.10 -6.01 -27.51
CA ASN A 70 13.17 -5.25 -26.87
C ASN A 70 12.66 -4.52 -25.59
N ASP A 71 11.41 -4.72 -25.22
CA ASP A 71 10.79 -4.11 -24.06
C ASP A 71 10.90 -5.08 -22.86
N ASP A 72 11.72 -4.73 -21.89
CA ASP A 72 11.99 -5.58 -20.72
C ASP A 72 10.75 -5.86 -19.90
N ARG A 73 9.80 -4.90 -19.78
CA ARG A 73 8.53 -5.10 -19.08
C ARG A 73 7.67 -6.17 -19.77
N LYS A 74 7.60 -6.12 -21.11
CA LYS A 74 6.88 -7.14 -21.87
C LYS A 74 7.56 -8.48 -21.77
N ARG A 75 8.89 -8.51 -21.79
CA ARG A 75 9.65 -9.76 -21.63
C ARG A 75 9.37 -10.41 -20.28
N THR A 76 9.42 -9.64 -19.18
CA THR A 76 9.08 -10.11 -17.84
C THR A 76 7.65 -10.62 -17.76
N LEU A 77 6.68 -9.89 -18.34
CA LEU A 77 5.28 -10.31 -18.38
C LEU A 77 5.11 -11.64 -19.13
N PHE A 78 5.70 -11.77 -20.32
CA PHE A 78 5.62 -13.00 -21.11
C PHE A 78 6.29 -14.17 -20.40
N GLN A 79 7.41 -13.94 -19.70
CA GLN A 79 8.04 -14.98 -18.89
C GLN A 79 7.11 -15.44 -17.76
N ALA A 80 6.54 -14.50 -16.99
CA ALA A 80 5.61 -14.84 -15.92
C ALA A 80 4.39 -15.62 -16.41
N MET A 81 3.80 -15.24 -17.56
CA MET A 81 2.70 -15.95 -18.18
C MET A 81 3.12 -17.38 -18.60
N LYS A 82 4.31 -17.55 -19.15
CA LYS A 82 4.86 -18.83 -19.54
C LYS A 82 5.08 -19.74 -18.34
N ASP A 83 5.66 -19.22 -17.27
CA ASP A 83 5.93 -19.98 -16.04
C ASP A 83 4.63 -20.45 -15.38
N MET A 84 3.60 -19.56 -15.35
CA MET A 84 2.27 -19.90 -14.88
C MET A 84 1.64 -21.05 -15.70
N LEU A 85 1.69 -20.97 -17.02
CA LEU A 85 1.11 -22.00 -17.90
C LEU A 85 1.82 -23.36 -17.74
N LEU A 86 3.15 -23.36 -17.64
CA LEU A 86 3.94 -24.56 -17.39
C LEU A 86 3.59 -25.20 -16.06
N PHE A 87 3.42 -24.37 -15.02
CA PHE A 87 2.99 -24.85 -13.71
C PHE A 87 1.60 -25.48 -13.73
N LEU A 88 0.62 -24.83 -14.40
CA LEU A 88 -0.75 -25.33 -14.49
C LEU A 88 -0.87 -26.60 -15.35
N GLY A 89 0.08 -26.86 -16.24
CA GLY A 89 0.12 -28.02 -17.11
C GLY A 89 0.84 -29.25 -16.53
N GLU A 90 1.51 -29.11 -15.37
CA GLU A 90 2.21 -30.22 -14.71
C GLU A 90 1.39 -30.74 -13.52
N GLU A 91 0.96 -31.98 -13.58
CA GLU A 91 0.21 -32.67 -12.50
C GLU A 91 1.08 -33.08 -11.29
N THR A 92 2.34 -32.63 -11.19
CA THR A 92 3.26 -33.06 -10.12
C THR A 92 3.12 -32.21 -8.87
N SER A 93 2.81 -32.86 -7.75
CA SER A 93 2.53 -32.29 -6.43
C SER A 93 3.73 -31.61 -5.71
N GLU A 94 4.91 -31.57 -6.32
CA GLU A 94 6.14 -31.09 -5.66
C GLU A 94 6.52 -29.65 -6.03
N ARG A 95 5.92 -29.03 -7.02
CA ARG A 95 6.21 -27.66 -7.41
C ARG A 95 5.22 -26.67 -6.78
N GLN A 96 5.73 -25.71 -6.05
CA GLN A 96 4.95 -24.59 -5.53
C GLN A 96 5.13 -23.38 -6.43
N LEU A 97 4.03 -22.83 -6.95
CA LEU A 97 4.05 -21.56 -7.65
C LEU A 97 3.84 -20.43 -6.62
N TYR A 98 4.83 -19.55 -6.55
CA TYR A 98 4.74 -18.37 -5.71
C TYR A 98 4.20 -17.19 -6.54
N TYR A 99 3.02 -16.72 -6.16
CA TYR A 99 2.50 -15.47 -6.67
C TYR A 99 3.00 -14.35 -5.77
N GLY A 100 3.56 -13.31 -6.36
CA GLY A 100 4.12 -12.22 -5.59
C GLY A 100 4.29 -10.96 -6.41
N THR A 101 4.78 -9.95 -5.73
CA THR A 101 5.18 -8.67 -6.31
C THR A 101 6.49 -8.25 -5.65
N ASP A 102 7.35 -7.57 -6.40
CA ASP A 102 8.55 -6.90 -5.91
C ASP A 102 8.26 -5.53 -5.27
N SER A 103 6.99 -5.12 -5.31
CA SER A 103 6.48 -3.84 -4.77
C SER A 103 5.41 -4.09 -3.70
N PHE A 104 5.72 -4.96 -2.73
CA PHE A 104 4.76 -5.32 -1.67
C PHE A 104 4.44 -4.14 -0.74
N GLU A 105 5.28 -3.12 -0.67
CA GLU A 105 4.98 -1.86 0.03
C GLU A 105 3.68 -1.23 -0.44
N LEU A 106 3.40 -1.24 -1.75
CA LEU A 106 2.15 -0.73 -2.32
C LEU A 106 0.94 -1.60 -1.93
N VAL A 107 1.16 -2.91 -1.82
CA VAL A 107 0.14 -3.84 -1.34
C VAL A 107 -0.15 -3.58 0.13
N TRP A 108 0.90 -3.38 0.94
CA TRP A 108 0.79 -3.10 2.37
C TRP A 108 -0.04 -1.83 2.64
N GLU A 109 0.28 -0.72 1.95
CA GLU A 109 -0.50 0.52 2.02
C GLU A 109 -1.98 0.28 1.70
N LYS A 110 -2.26 -0.47 0.61
CA LYS A 110 -3.63 -0.80 0.20
C LYS A 110 -4.37 -1.70 1.19
N LEU A 111 -3.69 -2.65 1.81
CA LEU A 111 -4.27 -3.52 2.82
C LEU A 111 -4.70 -2.72 4.06
N ILE A 112 -3.83 -1.86 4.57
CA ILE A 112 -4.11 -0.98 5.72
C ILE A 112 -5.27 -0.03 5.37
N ASP A 113 -5.22 0.61 4.22
CA ASP A 113 -6.27 1.53 3.80
C ASP A 113 -7.62 0.84 3.63
N ARG A 114 -7.64 -0.35 3.06
CA ARG A 114 -8.86 -1.14 2.87
C ARG A 114 -9.45 -1.65 4.18
N ALA A 115 -8.60 -2.02 5.15
CA ALA A 115 -9.05 -2.51 6.44
C ALA A 115 -9.56 -1.39 7.35
N PHE A 116 -8.88 -0.25 7.36
CA PHE A 116 -9.09 0.79 8.38
C PHE A 116 -9.54 2.13 7.81
N GLY A 117 -9.30 2.38 6.51
CA GLY A 117 -9.52 3.68 5.88
C GLY A 117 -10.99 4.12 5.85
N ASP A 118 -11.16 5.43 5.97
CA ASP A 118 -12.42 6.09 5.70
C ASP A 118 -12.56 6.35 4.19
N PRO A 119 -13.69 6.05 3.56
CA PRO A 119 -13.89 6.27 2.12
C PRO A 119 -13.77 7.73 1.70
N ASP A 120 -14.10 8.66 2.61
CA ASP A 120 -14.11 10.11 2.34
C ASP A 120 -12.83 10.80 2.86
N LYS A 121 -11.74 10.07 3.08
CA LYS A 121 -10.49 10.58 3.66
C LYS A 121 -9.87 11.76 2.90
N GLU A 122 -10.12 11.90 1.59
CA GLU A 122 -9.53 12.97 0.76
C GLU A 122 -9.89 14.38 1.24
N GLN A 123 -11.01 14.55 1.92
CA GLN A 123 -11.41 15.83 2.51
C GLN A 123 -10.45 16.31 3.61
N TYR A 124 -9.62 15.41 4.15
CA TYR A 124 -8.66 15.68 5.22
C TYR A 124 -7.24 15.90 4.72
N PHE A 125 -7.01 15.95 3.41
CA PHE A 125 -5.67 16.09 2.83
C PHE A 125 -5.22 17.54 2.74
N PRO A 126 -4.02 17.88 3.29
CA PRO A 126 -3.44 19.21 3.15
C PRO A 126 -3.12 19.53 1.69
N ARG A 127 -3.57 20.69 1.21
CA ARG A 127 -3.28 21.18 -0.14
C ARG A 127 -2.18 22.19 -0.13
N SER A 128 -1.31 22.15 -1.11
CA SER A 128 -0.25 23.13 -1.33
C SER A 128 -0.37 23.77 -2.70
N ARG A 129 -0.02 25.06 -2.80
CA ARG A 129 -0.03 25.81 -4.05
C ARG A 129 1.15 26.78 -4.12
N TRP A 130 1.58 27.04 -5.32
CA TRP A 130 2.51 28.12 -5.61
C TRP A 130 1.72 29.39 -5.93
N LEU A 131 2.11 30.50 -5.30
CA LEU A 131 1.68 31.86 -5.63
C LEU A 131 2.90 32.52 -6.28
N LEU A 132 2.85 32.67 -7.61
CA LEU A 132 3.99 33.19 -8.36
C LEU A 132 3.84 34.71 -8.55
N GLU A 133 4.96 35.44 -8.61
CA GLU A 133 5.02 36.89 -8.79
C GLU A 133 4.23 37.40 -10.02
N HIS A 134 4.16 36.57 -11.07
CA HIS A 134 3.45 36.92 -12.31
C HIS A 134 1.98 36.46 -12.34
N GLY A 135 1.35 36.28 -11.19
CA GLY A 135 -0.09 36.05 -11.06
C GLY A 135 -0.56 34.64 -11.46
N GLN A 136 0.33 33.72 -11.81
CA GLN A 136 -0.01 32.34 -12.07
C GLN A 136 -0.02 31.54 -10.77
N THR A 137 -1.12 30.85 -10.48
CA THR A 137 -1.22 29.89 -9.39
C THR A 137 -1.14 28.48 -9.94
N ARG A 138 -0.33 27.61 -9.31
CA ARG A 138 -0.30 26.20 -9.65
C ARG A 138 -0.54 25.37 -8.41
N GLU A 139 -1.67 24.69 -8.38
CA GLU A 139 -1.92 23.69 -7.36
C GLU A 139 -1.01 22.48 -7.57
N LYS A 140 -0.45 21.97 -6.48
CA LYS A 140 0.29 20.72 -6.43
C LYS A 140 -0.62 19.63 -5.90
N ARG A 141 -0.22 18.38 -6.14
CA ARG A 141 -0.91 17.26 -5.48
C ARG A 141 -0.92 17.49 -3.97
N PRO A 142 -2.03 17.21 -3.29
CA PRO A 142 -2.09 17.33 -1.84
C PRO A 142 -1.06 16.40 -1.18
N LEU A 143 -0.70 16.72 0.05
CA LEU A 143 -0.03 15.76 0.91
C LEU A 143 -1.07 14.70 1.28
N MET A 144 -0.80 13.45 0.98
CA MET A 144 -1.76 12.35 1.16
C MET A 144 -1.26 11.43 2.28
N PRO A 145 -1.94 11.40 3.43
CA PRO A 145 -1.79 10.30 4.38
C PRO A 145 -2.22 8.99 3.69
N ASP A 146 -1.54 7.89 3.97
CA ASP A 146 -1.91 6.61 3.37
C ASP A 146 -3.34 6.23 3.78
N THR A 147 -3.67 6.42 5.06
CA THR A 147 -4.96 6.07 5.62
C THR A 147 -5.39 7.05 6.70
N ILE A 148 -6.68 7.41 6.74
CA ILE A 148 -7.32 8.06 7.88
C ILE A 148 -8.45 7.15 8.35
N MET A 149 -8.35 6.65 9.59
CA MET A 149 -9.37 5.85 10.23
C MET A 149 -10.23 6.75 11.12
N LEU A 150 -11.54 6.69 10.93
CA LEU A 150 -12.52 7.31 11.80
C LEU A 150 -13.13 6.25 12.72
N TYR A 151 -13.05 6.49 14.02
CA TYR A 151 -13.64 5.60 15.00
C TYR A 151 -14.11 6.38 16.25
N HIS A 152 -15.38 6.29 16.59
CA HIS A 152 -16.02 6.96 17.75
C HIS A 152 -15.71 8.46 17.85
N GLY A 153 -15.76 9.18 16.73
CA GLY A 153 -15.49 10.63 16.68
C GLY A 153 -14.01 11.00 16.78
N LYS A 154 -13.11 10.03 16.78
CA LYS A 154 -11.66 10.21 16.80
C LYS A 154 -11.07 9.93 15.43
N TYR A 155 -9.95 10.58 15.14
CA TYR A 155 -9.22 10.54 13.87
C TYR A 155 -7.84 9.94 14.09
N TYR A 156 -7.56 8.86 13.41
CA TYR A 156 -6.27 8.18 13.44
C TYR A 156 -5.62 8.32 12.08
N ILE A 157 -4.50 9.03 12.03
CA ILE A 157 -3.70 9.24 10.83
C ILE A 157 -2.69 8.11 10.80
N LEU A 158 -2.88 7.16 9.87
CA LEU A 158 -2.08 5.95 9.77
C LEU A 158 -1.20 6.04 8.53
N ASP A 159 0.09 5.84 8.71
CA ASP A 159 1.08 5.80 7.63
C ASP A 159 1.68 4.39 7.58
N ALA A 160 1.40 3.69 6.49
CA ALA A 160 1.77 2.29 6.30
C ALA A 160 3.25 2.19 5.88
N LYS A 161 4.10 1.65 6.74
CA LYS A 161 5.53 1.54 6.51
C LYS A 161 5.96 0.08 6.35
N PHE A 162 6.21 -0.34 5.11
CA PHE A 162 6.71 -1.68 4.82
C PHE A 162 8.21 -1.76 5.11
N TYR A 163 8.57 -1.62 6.39
CA TYR A 163 9.96 -1.60 6.88
C TYR A 163 10.31 -2.90 7.58
N LYS A 164 11.59 -3.24 7.58
CA LYS A 164 12.10 -4.50 8.15
C LYS A 164 12.09 -4.54 9.68
N TYR A 165 11.77 -3.45 10.36
CA TYR A 165 11.80 -3.37 11.83
C TYR A 165 10.98 -4.49 12.49
N GLY A 166 9.79 -4.78 11.98
CA GLY A 166 8.93 -5.84 12.51
C GLY A 166 9.54 -7.26 12.45
N GLN A 167 10.57 -7.47 11.61
CA GLN A 167 11.30 -8.72 11.49
C GLN A 167 12.60 -8.71 12.30
N THR A 168 13.28 -7.57 12.38
CA THR A 168 14.65 -7.49 12.89
C THR A 168 14.74 -6.92 14.29
N GLY A 169 13.78 -6.09 14.73
CA GLY A 169 13.86 -5.31 15.96
C GLY A 169 14.99 -4.26 15.97
N LEU A 170 15.69 -4.05 14.84
CA LEU A 170 16.84 -3.12 14.77
C LEU A 170 16.36 -1.69 14.54
N PRO A 171 16.75 -0.71 15.40
CA PRO A 171 16.32 0.69 15.28
C PRO A 171 16.62 1.35 13.93
N ASP A 172 17.67 0.95 13.23
CA ASP A 172 18.03 1.44 11.89
C ASP A 172 16.97 1.13 10.83
N HIS A 173 16.06 0.23 11.12
CA HIS A 173 14.94 -0.11 10.24
C HIS A 173 13.63 0.61 10.61
N LEU A 174 13.68 1.64 11.45
CA LEU A 174 12.54 2.50 11.77
C LEU A 174 12.37 3.65 10.76
N PRO A 175 11.17 4.25 10.67
CA PRO A 175 10.95 5.46 9.88
C PRO A 175 11.85 6.61 10.32
N ASN A 176 12.35 7.37 9.34
CA ASN A 176 13.26 8.48 9.56
C ASN A 176 12.55 9.78 9.99
N ALA A 177 13.35 10.80 10.35
CA ALA A 177 12.86 12.11 10.80
C ALA A 177 11.93 12.81 9.79
N SER A 178 12.13 12.61 8.48
CA SER A 178 11.23 13.20 7.47
C SER A 178 9.84 12.60 7.51
N SER A 179 9.73 11.30 7.77
CA SER A 179 8.44 10.61 7.97
C SER A 179 7.75 11.10 9.24
N ILE A 180 8.50 11.28 10.32
CA ILE A 180 8.00 11.83 11.60
C ILE A 180 7.43 13.24 11.39
N ASN A 181 8.19 14.12 10.75
CA ASN A 181 7.75 15.50 10.49
C ASN A 181 6.49 15.53 9.59
N LYS A 182 6.44 14.70 8.55
CA LYS A 182 5.28 14.58 7.65
C LYS A 182 4.03 14.18 8.43
N GLN A 183 4.15 13.23 9.33
CA GLN A 183 3.04 12.72 10.13
C GLN A 183 2.51 13.76 11.12
N ILE A 184 3.41 14.49 11.81
CA ILE A 184 3.04 15.61 12.69
C ILE A 184 2.31 16.69 11.88
N THR A 185 2.79 17.00 10.67
CA THR A 185 2.17 18.02 9.79
C THR A 185 0.73 17.67 9.43
N TYR A 186 0.40 16.39 9.23
CA TYR A 186 -0.98 15.99 9.02
C TYR A 186 -1.88 16.27 10.23
N GLY A 187 -1.42 15.92 11.43
CA GLY A 187 -2.15 16.20 12.66
C GLY A 187 -2.36 17.70 12.88
N GLU A 188 -1.31 18.48 12.66
CA GLU A 188 -1.37 19.95 12.77
C GLU A 188 -2.36 20.57 11.75
N TYR A 189 -2.43 20.05 10.55
CA TYR A 189 -3.42 20.47 9.55
C TYR A 189 -4.85 20.18 10.00
N LEU A 190 -5.11 18.98 10.52
CA LEU A 190 -6.44 18.62 10.99
C LEU A 190 -6.87 19.46 12.20
N GLU A 191 -5.99 19.72 13.13
CA GLU A 191 -6.26 20.63 14.24
C GLU A 191 -6.59 22.06 13.76
N LYS A 192 -5.67 22.67 13.02
CA LYS A 192 -5.74 24.09 12.68
C LYS A 192 -6.76 24.45 11.61
N TYR A 193 -6.92 23.60 10.60
CA TYR A 193 -7.74 23.90 9.41
C TYR A 193 -9.04 23.13 9.36
N LYS A 194 -9.13 22.00 10.05
CA LYS A 194 -10.38 21.24 10.17
C LYS A 194 -11.08 21.43 11.52
N GLY A 195 -10.40 22.07 12.46
CA GLY A 195 -10.95 22.35 13.78
C GLY A 195 -11.15 21.10 14.64
N ILE A 196 -10.43 20.02 14.36
CA ILE A 196 -10.56 18.78 15.10
C ILE A 196 -9.81 18.92 16.43
N PRO A 197 -10.45 18.60 17.58
CA PRO A 197 -9.80 18.69 18.88
C PRO A 197 -8.55 17.82 18.99
N THR A 198 -7.52 18.31 19.67
CA THR A 198 -6.21 17.63 19.80
C THR A 198 -6.28 16.29 20.53
N ASP A 199 -7.23 16.14 21.45
CA ASP A 199 -7.51 14.91 22.19
C ASP A 199 -8.25 13.86 21.37
N SER A 200 -8.68 14.23 20.17
CA SER A 200 -9.35 13.36 19.21
C SER A 200 -8.48 13.05 17.96
N LEU A 201 -7.21 13.49 17.98
CA LEU A 201 -6.26 13.30 16.88
C LEU A 201 -5.09 12.41 17.29
N PHE A 202 -4.89 11.33 16.55
CA PHE A 202 -3.86 10.32 16.83
C PHE A 202 -3.04 10.04 15.57
N ASN A 203 -1.75 9.74 15.76
CA ASN A 203 -0.83 9.37 14.68
C ASN A 203 -0.20 8.01 14.95
N ALA A 204 -0.05 7.19 13.90
CA ALA A 204 0.69 5.95 14.00
C ALA A 204 1.39 5.56 12.69
N PHE A 205 2.55 4.94 12.83
CA PHE A 205 3.19 4.13 11.79
C PHE A 205 2.71 2.70 11.93
N ILE A 206 2.27 2.08 10.83
CA ILE A 206 1.83 0.68 10.82
C ILE A 206 2.86 -0.13 10.04
N MET A 207 3.59 -1.00 10.73
CA MET A 207 4.66 -1.81 10.17
C MET A 207 4.29 -3.30 10.20
N PRO A 208 4.67 -4.07 9.16
CA PRO A 208 4.41 -5.51 9.12
C PRO A 208 5.30 -6.26 10.10
N TYR A 209 4.76 -7.32 10.72
CA TYR A 209 5.53 -8.29 11.45
C TYR A 209 4.94 -9.70 11.29
N ASN A 210 5.63 -10.71 11.80
CA ASN A 210 5.17 -12.09 11.82
C ASN A 210 4.88 -12.50 13.26
N LEU A 211 3.61 -12.74 13.58
CA LEU A 211 3.19 -13.13 14.93
C LEU A 211 3.87 -14.43 15.40
N ALA A 212 4.07 -15.38 14.49
CA ALA A 212 4.65 -16.69 14.83
C ALA A 212 6.17 -16.64 15.10
N ASP A 213 6.86 -15.62 14.57
CA ASP A 213 8.31 -15.44 14.71
C ASP A 213 8.62 -13.93 14.72
N ASN A 214 8.75 -13.37 15.92
CA ASN A 214 8.96 -11.94 16.09
C ASN A 214 9.95 -11.60 17.22
N PRO A 215 10.73 -10.52 17.06
CA PRO A 215 11.76 -10.13 18.03
C PRO A 215 11.20 -9.48 19.31
N PHE A 216 9.89 -9.20 19.36
CA PHE A 216 9.26 -8.45 20.46
C PHE A 216 8.61 -9.34 21.51
N GLY A 217 8.51 -10.65 21.28
CA GLY A 217 7.79 -11.57 22.15
C GLY A 217 6.28 -11.29 22.24
N LEU A 218 5.73 -10.63 21.23
CA LEU A 218 4.30 -10.35 21.17
C LEU A 218 3.50 -11.61 20.85
N SER A 219 2.36 -11.74 21.51
CA SER A 219 1.38 -12.83 21.31
C SER A 219 0.07 -12.37 20.67
N THR A 220 -0.02 -11.11 20.26
CA THR A 220 -1.21 -10.50 19.68
C THR A 220 -0.95 -10.02 18.25
N ALA A 221 -1.94 -10.07 17.38
CA ALA A 221 -1.80 -9.65 15.97
C ALA A 221 -1.50 -8.15 15.78
N ILE A 222 -1.75 -7.33 16.79
CA ILE A 222 -1.45 -5.89 16.83
C ILE A 222 -0.66 -5.61 18.09
N GLY A 223 0.45 -4.91 17.99
CA GLY A 223 1.27 -4.53 19.14
C GLY A 223 1.86 -3.14 18.99
N ASN A 224 1.97 -2.43 20.13
CA ASN A 224 2.67 -1.15 20.19
C ASN A 224 4.13 -1.39 20.61
N ILE A 225 5.06 -0.82 19.85
CA ILE A 225 6.52 -0.98 20.04
C ILE A 225 7.19 0.30 20.56
N GLY A 226 6.41 1.32 20.89
CA GLY A 226 6.90 2.62 21.35
C GLY A 226 6.39 3.78 20.50
N GLU A 227 6.99 4.93 20.67
CA GLU A 227 6.58 6.17 20.00
C GLU A 227 7.77 6.91 19.38
N ALA A 228 7.48 7.60 18.27
CA ALA A 228 8.39 8.54 17.65
C ALA A 228 7.95 9.98 17.99
N VAL A 229 8.88 10.79 18.44
CA VAL A 229 8.64 12.18 18.81
C VAL A 229 9.67 13.10 18.13
N GLY A 230 9.31 14.37 17.92
CA GLY A 230 10.24 15.40 17.47
C GLY A 230 10.70 16.25 18.66
N ASP A 231 12.00 16.49 18.81
CA ASP A 231 12.57 17.37 19.84
C ASP A 231 12.23 18.85 19.62
N TRP A 232 11.79 19.20 18.41
CA TRP A 232 11.28 20.53 18.04
C TRP A 232 9.80 20.73 18.38
N ARG A 233 9.14 19.79 19.06
CA ARG A 233 7.74 19.85 19.48
C ARG A 233 7.63 19.71 20.99
N THR A 234 6.49 20.16 21.53
CA THR A 234 6.22 20.05 22.98
C THR A 234 5.84 18.63 23.39
N ASN A 235 5.40 17.82 22.43
CA ASN A 235 4.93 16.45 22.62
C ASN A 235 3.75 16.31 23.63
N HIS A 236 2.99 17.39 23.83
CA HIS A 236 1.81 17.39 24.68
C HIS A 236 0.54 16.98 23.94
N LYS A 237 0.52 17.16 22.60
CA LYS A 237 -0.61 16.77 21.76
C LYS A 237 -0.45 15.33 21.31
N TYR A 238 -1.53 14.54 21.34
CA TYR A 238 -1.47 13.14 21.00
C TYR A 238 -0.92 12.88 19.59
N TYR A 239 -1.25 13.73 18.61
CA TYR A 239 -0.74 13.59 17.26
C TYR A 239 0.76 13.96 17.09
N GLU A 240 1.38 14.62 18.07
CA GLU A 240 2.83 14.86 18.07
C GLU A 240 3.64 13.63 18.50
N ARG A 241 2.97 12.66 19.12
CA ARG A 241 3.54 11.41 19.63
C ARG A 241 3.09 10.26 18.73
N ILE A 242 3.84 10.00 17.66
CA ILE A 242 3.49 9.02 16.64
C ILE A 242 3.73 7.62 17.17
N GLN A 243 2.69 6.83 17.29
CA GLN A 243 2.78 5.47 17.83
C GLN A 243 3.36 4.51 16.79
N GLY A 244 4.35 3.73 17.18
CA GLY A 244 4.87 2.62 16.39
C GLY A 244 3.99 1.38 16.61
N ILE A 245 3.28 0.96 15.60
CA ILE A 245 2.41 -0.21 15.65
C ILE A 245 2.96 -1.28 14.71
N VAL A 246 3.13 -2.49 15.22
CA VAL A 246 3.36 -3.67 14.39
C VAL A 246 2.07 -4.46 14.22
N MET A 247 1.82 -4.94 13.01
CA MET A 247 0.61 -5.67 12.66
C MET A 247 0.96 -6.94 11.89
N ASP A 248 0.42 -8.07 12.34
CA ASP A 248 0.67 -9.35 11.71
C ASP A 248 0.11 -9.39 10.29
N THR A 249 1.02 -9.53 9.32
CA THR A 249 0.68 -9.50 7.89
C THR A 249 -0.33 -10.58 7.53
N ARG A 250 -0.17 -11.78 8.08
CA ARG A 250 -1.05 -12.91 7.80
C ARG A 250 -2.44 -12.68 8.35
N THR A 251 -2.55 -12.23 9.59
CA THR A 251 -3.84 -11.90 10.21
C THR A 251 -4.55 -10.78 9.45
N LEU A 252 -3.84 -9.73 9.06
CA LEU A 252 -4.39 -8.65 8.23
C LEU A 252 -4.99 -9.19 6.94
N MET A 253 -4.24 -10.01 6.20
CA MET A 253 -4.66 -10.54 4.90
C MET A 253 -5.85 -11.49 4.98
N TYR A 254 -5.92 -12.34 6.00
CA TYR A 254 -6.93 -13.40 6.10
C TYR A 254 -8.16 -13.01 6.90
N HIS A 255 -8.05 -12.10 7.86
CA HIS A 255 -9.11 -11.83 8.83
C HIS A 255 -9.67 -10.42 8.78
N TYR A 256 -8.89 -9.40 8.38
CA TYR A 256 -9.31 -8.00 8.47
C TYR A 256 -9.98 -7.46 7.21
N MET A 257 -10.00 -8.23 6.13
CA MET A 257 -10.53 -7.76 4.84
C MET A 257 -12.07 -7.79 4.72
N GLY A 258 -12.77 -8.42 5.67
CA GLY A 258 -14.23 -8.53 5.64
C GLY A 258 -14.93 -7.36 6.33
N ASN A 259 -15.12 -7.47 7.65
CA ASN A 259 -15.72 -6.44 8.48
C ASN A 259 -14.81 -6.16 9.68
N PRO A 260 -13.89 -5.18 9.58
CA PRO A 260 -12.83 -4.96 10.55
C PRO A 260 -13.26 -4.15 11.78
N GLN A 261 -14.50 -4.23 12.26
CA GLN A 261 -14.96 -3.40 13.38
C GLN A 261 -14.22 -3.74 14.68
N LYS A 262 -14.01 -5.03 14.97
CA LYS A 262 -13.26 -5.47 16.15
C LYS A 262 -11.79 -5.06 16.07
N GLU A 263 -11.23 -5.12 14.87
CA GLU A 263 -9.87 -4.76 14.58
C GLU A 263 -9.64 -3.26 14.67
N LYS A 264 -10.63 -2.43 14.28
CA LYS A 264 -10.61 -0.98 14.51
C LYS A 264 -10.57 -0.65 16.00
N VAL A 265 -11.36 -1.37 16.81
CA VAL A 265 -11.31 -1.24 18.29
C VAL A 265 -9.92 -1.58 18.80
N ALA A 266 -9.39 -2.76 18.44
CA ALA A 266 -8.09 -3.23 18.90
C ALA A 266 -6.95 -2.28 18.50
N LEU A 267 -6.98 -1.76 17.27
CA LEU A 267 -5.99 -0.80 16.79
C LEU A 267 -6.09 0.53 17.54
N ALA A 268 -7.30 1.06 17.73
CA ALA A 268 -7.53 2.30 18.47
C ALA A 268 -7.06 2.17 19.93
N GLU A 269 -7.42 1.10 20.62
CA GLU A 269 -6.98 0.83 21.99
C GLU A 269 -5.45 0.69 22.08
N CYS A 270 -4.83 0.02 21.12
CA CYS A 270 -3.39 -0.16 21.05
C CYS A 270 -2.65 1.18 20.90
N ILE A 271 -3.18 2.10 20.06
CA ILE A 271 -2.64 3.45 19.89
C ILE A 271 -2.84 4.29 21.15
N GLU A 272 -4.04 4.30 21.71
CA GLU A 272 -4.40 5.19 22.82
C GLU A 272 -3.79 4.76 24.17
N SER A 273 -3.58 3.48 24.39
CA SER A 273 -3.13 2.94 25.68
C SER A 273 -1.80 3.52 26.17
N VAL A 274 -0.89 3.82 25.25
CA VAL A 274 0.44 4.40 25.54
C VAL A 274 0.34 5.91 25.76
N LEU A 275 -0.54 6.58 25.01
CA LEU A 275 -0.71 8.04 25.09
C LEU A 275 -1.31 8.54 26.39
N ARG A 276 -1.97 7.67 27.14
CA ARG A 276 -2.47 7.96 28.50
C ARG A 276 -1.35 8.09 29.55
N LYS A 277 -0.12 7.66 29.19
CA LYS A 277 1.06 7.82 30.05
C LYS A 277 1.77 9.14 29.70
N ASP A 278 2.45 9.70 30.67
CA ASP A 278 3.26 10.89 30.42
C ASP A 278 4.31 10.65 29.31
N PRO A 279 4.62 11.68 28.50
CA PRO A 279 5.65 11.55 27.48
C PRO A 279 6.98 11.12 28.11
N VAL A 280 7.65 10.18 27.45
CA VAL A 280 9.02 9.84 27.84
C VAL A 280 9.90 11.05 27.59
N PRO A 281 10.62 11.59 28.58
CA PRO A 281 11.50 12.73 28.35
C PRO A 281 12.59 12.35 27.33
N PRO A 282 12.97 13.27 26.42
CA PRO A 282 14.03 13.01 25.45
C PRO A 282 15.32 12.61 26.18
N PRO A 283 16.14 11.71 25.62
CA PRO A 283 17.46 11.40 26.20
C PRO A 283 18.28 12.68 26.26
N LYS A 284 18.96 12.88 27.42
CA LYS A 284 19.84 14.03 27.66
C LYS A 284 21.05 13.98 26.77
#